data_8aac7711a583bac21b83d764a1008959
#
_entry.id   8aac7711a583bac21b83d764a1008959
#
_cell.length_a   1.000
_cell.length_b   1.000
_cell.length_c   1.000
_cell.angle_alpha   90.00
_cell.angle_beta   90.00
_cell.angle_gamma   90.00
#
_symmetry.space_group_name_H-M   'P 1'
#
loop_
_entity.id
_entity.type
_entity.pdbx_description
1 polymer ?
#
loop_
_entity_poly.entity_id
_entity_poly.type
_entity_poly.pdbx_seq_one_letter_code
_entity_poly.pdbx_strand_id
1 'polypeptide(L)'
;MHRVDAHHHLWDPAHRTYPWMDGRLAPFRRRFGPEDLDAAAGPHGIAQTVIVQTVANVQETQEFLVVAAAGGRIAGVVGWVDLAAPDVAGAVAALRAAPGGDALVGIRHQVHDEPDPAWLLRGEVLQGLAAVAEAGLAYDLLVRERELPAARAAAERLPQLGFVVDHLAKPRIREALVEPWARELHALARLPNVTCKVSGLVTEAAWDGWTPRQLAPYVATAAAAFGPERLLFGSDWPVCLLASDYATVLAAAEEILERAGLDTAERDAVFGANARRVYRLPEPTDHHGG
;
A
#
# COMPACT_ATOMS: atom_id res chain seq x y z
N MET A 1 3.17 -21.90 0.26
CA MET A 1 3.47 -20.63 0.94
C MET A 1 2.18 -19.81 1.10
N HIS A 2 1.95 -19.15 2.24
CA HIS A 2 0.77 -18.33 2.44
C HIS A 2 0.97 -16.96 1.77
N ARG A 3 0.14 -16.62 0.79
CA ARG A 3 0.19 -15.35 0.07
C ARG A 3 -0.40 -14.22 0.92
N VAL A 4 0.17 -13.02 0.77
CA VAL A 4 -0.28 -11.78 1.39
C VAL A 4 -0.60 -10.74 0.31
N ASP A 5 -1.77 -10.16 0.36
CA ASP A 5 -2.10 -8.94 -0.37
C ASP A 5 -1.80 -7.74 0.54
N ALA A 6 -0.72 -7.03 0.28
CA ALA A 6 -0.23 -5.95 1.12
C ALA A 6 -0.92 -4.59 0.87
N HIS A 7 -1.95 -4.55 0.01
CA HIS A 7 -2.65 -3.31 -0.30
C HIS A 7 -4.04 -3.55 -0.88
N HIS A 8 -5.06 -3.38 -0.06
CA HIS A 8 -6.45 -3.30 -0.49
C HIS A 8 -7.21 -2.26 0.34
N HIS A 9 -8.43 -1.96 -0.06
CA HIS A 9 -9.32 -1.03 0.63
C HIS A 9 -10.70 -1.64 0.87
N LEU A 10 -11.39 -1.09 1.86
CA LEU A 10 -12.82 -1.27 2.05
C LEU A 10 -13.46 0.11 2.20
N TRP A 11 -14.73 0.25 1.85
CA TRP A 11 -15.50 1.47 2.07
C TRP A 11 -17.00 1.26 2.04
N ASP A 12 -17.72 2.18 2.65
CA ASP A 12 -19.18 2.24 2.59
C ASP A 12 -19.65 3.69 2.43
N PRO A 13 -20.09 4.10 1.21
CA PRO A 13 -20.56 5.45 0.94
C PRO A 13 -21.87 5.82 1.67
N ALA A 14 -22.57 4.85 2.26
CA ALA A 14 -23.72 5.13 3.11
C ALA A 14 -23.31 5.70 4.48
N HIS A 15 -22.10 5.41 4.95
CA HIS A 15 -21.59 5.80 6.26
C HIS A 15 -20.57 6.93 6.20
N ARG A 16 -19.88 7.12 5.06
CA ARG A 16 -18.81 8.11 4.91
C ARG A 16 -18.78 8.71 3.51
N THR A 17 -18.42 9.99 3.43
CA THR A 17 -18.13 10.66 2.15
C THR A 17 -16.70 10.38 1.73
N TYR A 18 -16.52 10.02 0.46
CA TYR A 18 -15.23 9.79 -0.18
C TYR A 18 -15.05 10.84 -1.28
N PRO A 19 -14.34 11.96 -1.03
CA PRO A 19 -14.24 13.09 -1.97
C PRO A 19 -13.61 12.70 -3.32
N TRP A 20 -12.77 11.67 -3.33
CA TRP A 20 -12.13 11.15 -4.54
C TRP A 20 -13.05 10.32 -5.44
N MET A 21 -14.24 9.93 -4.95
CA MET A 21 -15.22 9.13 -5.72
C MET A 21 -16.16 10.02 -6.53
N ASP A 22 -15.65 10.77 -7.49
CA ASP A 22 -16.45 11.60 -8.39
C ASP A 22 -16.37 11.14 -9.84
N GLY A 23 -17.19 11.71 -10.71
CA GLY A 23 -17.13 11.50 -12.15
C GLY A 23 -17.09 10.03 -12.55
N ARG A 24 -15.99 9.59 -13.17
CA ARG A 24 -15.80 8.22 -13.66
C ARG A 24 -15.74 7.15 -12.55
N LEU A 25 -15.55 7.57 -11.30
CA LEU A 25 -15.52 6.68 -10.14
C LEU A 25 -16.93 6.43 -9.56
N ALA A 26 -17.98 7.05 -10.12
CA ALA A 26 -19.35 6.85 -9.67
C ALA A 26 -19.79 5.36 -9.55
N PRO A 27 -19.37 4.41 -10.43
CA PRO A 27 -19.69 3.00 -10.27
C PRO A 27 -19.17 2.37 -8.97
N PHE A 28 -18.17 2.99 -8.33
CA PHE A 28 -17.59 2.55 -7.05
C PHE A 28 -18.33 3.08 -5.82
N ARG A 29 -19.37 3.90 -5.99
CA ARG A 29 -20.25 4.40 -4.93
C ARG A 29 -21.20 3.33 -4.41
N ARG A 30 -20.68 2.17 -4.08
CA ARG A 30 -21.33 1.11 -3.34
C ARG A 30 -20.45 0.64 -2.19
N ARG A 31 -21.03 -0.08 -1.27
CA ARG A 31 -20.25 -0.75 -0.24
C ARG A 31 -19.34 -1.82 -0.85
N PHE A 32 -18.10 -1.89 -0.36
CA PHE A 32 -17.17 -2.98 -0.53
C PHE A 32 -16.72 -3.44 0.86
N GLY A 33 -17.18 -4.60 1.29
CA GLY A 33 -16.95 -5.15 2.62
C GLY A 33 -15.98 -6.34 2.64
N PRO A 34 -15.70 -6.89 3.84
CA PRO A 34 -14.84 -8.08 3.99
C PRO A 34 -15.34 -9.28 3.17
N GLU A 35 -16.64 -9.47 3.05
CA GLU A 35 -17.25 -10.53 2.27
C GLU A 35 -16.99 -10.40 0.75
N ASP A 36 -16.96 -9.17 0.23
CA ASP A 36 -16.58 -8.91 -1.16
C ASP A 36 -15.09 -9.21 -1.38
N LEU A 37 -14.25 -8.85 -0.41
CA LEU A 37 -12.81 -9.17 -0.43
C LEU A 37 -12.59 -10.69 -0.40
N ASP A 38 -13.29 -11.41 0.46
CA ASP A 38 -13.18 -12.87 0.55
C ASP A 38 -13.59 -13.55 -0.75
N ALA A 39 -14.63 -13.06 -1.40
CA ALA A 39 -15.04 -13.55 -2.71
C ALA A 39 -14.00 -13.27 -3.80
N ALA A 40 -13.31 -12.11 -3.74
CA ALA A 40 -12.31 -11.71 -4.72
C ALA A 40 -10.95 -12.40 -4.50
N ALA A 41 -10.44 -12.40 -3.27
CA ALA A 41 -9.09 -12.85 -2.93
C ALA A 41 -9.00 -14.34 -2.56
N GLY A 42 -10.06 -14.89 -1.94
CA GLY A 42 -10.09 -16.25 -1.41
C GLY A 42 -9.75 -17.34 -2.42
N PRO A 43 -10.35 -17.35 -3.63
CA PRO A 43 -10.07 -18.36 -4.66
C PRO A 43 -8.62 -18.41 -5.12
N HIS A 44 -7.81 -17.38 -4.82
CA HIS A 44 -6.43 -17.22 -5.27
C HIS A 44 -5.39 -17.56 -4.19
N GLY A 45 -5.81 -18.14 -3.07
CA GLY A 45 -4.89 -18.57 -2.00
C GLY A 45 -4.28 -17.41 -1.20
N ILE A 46 -4.92 -16.24 -1.23
CA ILE A 46 -4.52 -15.12 -0.36
C ILE A 46 -4.94 -15.46 1.07
N ALA A 47 -3.98 -15.69 1.92
CA ALA A 47 -4.21 -16.08 3.31
C ALA A 47 -4.37 -14.86 4.23
N GLN A 48 -3.63 -13.80 3.97
CA GLN A 48 -3.63 -12.58 4.76
C GLN A 48 -3.68 -11.35 3.86
N THR A 49 -4.22 -10.24 4.41
CA THR A 49 -4.26 -8.97 3.70
C THR A 49 -3.91 -7.82 4.64
N VAL A 50 -3.46 -6.70 4.05
CA VAL A 50 -3.28 -5.42 4.75
C VAL A 50 -4.27 -4.42 4.17
N ILE A 51 -5.24 -4.00 5.00
CA ILE A 51 -6.17 -2.94 4.64
C ILE A 51 -5.51 -1.58 4.82
N VAL A 52 -5.72 -0.69 3.85
CA VAL A 52 -5.10 0.63 3.83
C VAL A 52 -6.19 1.71 3.86
N GLN A 53 -5.96 2.79 4.63
CA GLN A 53 -6.87 3.93 4.74
C GLN A 53 -7.26 4.48 3.36
N THR A 54 -8.45 5.07 3.26
CA THR A 54 -8.98 5.64 2.02
C THR A 54 -9.20 7.15 2.10
N VAL A 55 -9.32 7.70 3.29
CA VAL A 55 -9.50 9.11 3.58
C VAL A 55 -8.69 9.53 4.81
N ALA A 56 -8.37 10.81 4.92
CA ALA A 56 -7.68 11.39 6.07
C ALA A 56 -8.64 11.47 7.28
N ASN A 57 -8.90 10.31 7.93
CA ASN A 57 -9.88 10.19 9.00
C ASN A 57 -9.51 9.10 10.03
N VAL A 58 -9.32 9.49 11.29
CA VAL A 58 -9.00 8.57 12.40
C VAL A 58 -10.13 7.57 12.67
N GLN A 59 -11.38 7.97 12.49
CA GLN A 59 -12.53 7.09 12.71
C GLN A 59 -12.54 5.93 11.71
N GLU A 60 -12.13 6.16 10.45
CA GLU A 60 -11.97 5.08 9.48
C GLU A 60 -10.92 4.07 9.96
N THR A 61 -9.80 4.55 10.51
CA THR A 61 -8.78 3.67 11.09
C THR A 61 -9.35 2.81 12.21
N GLN A 62 -10.12 3.40 13.13
CA GLN A 62 -10.77 2.67 14.22
C GLN A 62 -11.74 1.60 13.71
N GLU A 63 -12.53 1.92 12.69
CA GLU A 63 -13.44 0.95 12.04
C GLU A 63 -12.67 -0.21 11.40
N PHE A 64 -11.56 0.07 10.72
CA PHE A 64 -10.71 -0.97 10.13
C PHE A 64 -10.05 -1.87 11.17
N LEU A 65 -9.65 -1.31 12.33
CA LEU A 65 -9.15 -2.10 13.46
C LEU A 65 -10.21 -3.05 14.00
N VAL A 66 -11.45 -2.59 14.14
CA VAL A 66 -12.58 -3.44 14.55
C VAL A 66 -12.85 -4.55 13.53
N VAL A 67 -12.80 -4.22 12.23
CA VAL A 67 -12.97 -5.21 11.16
C VAL A 67 -11.85 -6.26 11.19
N ALA A 68 -10.60 -5.86 11.39
CA ALA A 68 -9.48 -6.79 11.53
C ALA A 68 -9.61 -7.69 12.75
N ALA A 69 -10.07 -7.15 13.90
CA ALA A 69 -10.30 -7.90 15.13
C ALA A 69 -11.46 -8.92 15.03
N ALA A 70 -12.39 -8.72 14.10
CA ALA A 70 -13.48 -9.66 13.87
C ALA A 70 -13.01 -10.99 13.24
N GLY A 71 -11.74 -11.07 12.84
CA GLY A 71 -11.14 -12.23 12.19
C GLY A 71 -11.26 -12.19 10.66
N GLY A 72 -10.80 -13.26 10.01
CA GLY A 72 -10.75 -13.36 8.55
C GLY A 72 -9.34 -13.13 8.01
N ARG A 73 -9.24 -12.54 6.81
CA ARG A 73 -7.95 -12.37 6.11
C ARG A 73 -7.19 -11.11 6.49
N ILE A 74 -7.86 -10.10 7.07
CA ILE A 74 -7.24 -8.82 7.37
C ILE A 74 -6.33 -8.97 8.58
N ALA A 75 -5.03 -9.04 8.33
CA ALA A 75 -4.00 -9.27 9.33
C ALA A 75 -3.28 -7.97 9.74
N GLY A 76 -3.46 -6.89 9.01
CA GLY A 76 -2.86 -5.60 9.29
C GLY A 76 -3.68 -4.43 8.78
N VAL A 77 -3.55 -3.30 9.47
CA VAL A 77 -4.21 -2.03 9.15
C VAL A 77 -3.15 -0.95 8.98
N VAL A 78 -3.09 -0.34 7.81
CA VAL A 78 -2.38 0.92 7.58
C VAL A 78 -3.42 2.03 7.70
N GLY A 79 -3.42 2.68 8.85
CA GLY A 79 -4.38 3.70 9.22
C GLY A 79 -3.93 5.13 8.89
N TRP A 80 -4.64 6.10 9.43
CA TRP A 80 -4.33 7.51 9.30
C TRP A 80 -4.33 8.22 10.67
N VAL A 81 -3.38 9.10 10.86
CA VAL A 81 -3.36 10.15 11.89
C VAL A 81 -2.93 11.46 11.24
N ASP A 82 -3.32 12.60 11.81
CA ASP A 82 -2.80 13.90 11.37
C ASP A 82 -1.34 14.04 11.81
N LEU A 83 -0.40 13.82 10.88
CA LEU A 83 1.05 13.88 11.14
C LEU A 83 1.53 15.30 11.50
N ALA A 84 0.76 16.34 11.19
CA ALA A 84 1.08 17.71 11.55
C ALA A 84 0.51 18.13 12.93
N ALA A 85 -0.26 17.25 13.57
CA ALA A 85 -0.80 17.51 14.89
C ALA A 85 0.31 17.56 15.96
N PRO A 86 0.11 18.33 17.06
CA PRO A 86 1.12 18.46 18.11
C PRO A 86 1.34 17.19 18.94
N ASP A 87 0.40 16.24 18.94
CA ASP A 87 0.46 14.98 19.70
C ASP A 87 0.14 13.75 18.83
N VAL A 88 0.99 13.49 17.86
CA VAL A 88 0.90 12.27 17.01
C VAL A 88 1.14 11.01 17.84
N ALA A 89 2.05 11.06 18.81
CA ALA A 89 2.36 9.92 19.65
C ALA A 89 1.14 9.49 20.48
N GLY A 90 0.41 10.44 21.07
CA GLY A 90 -0.84 10.17 21.79
C GLY A 90 -1.94 9.64 20.87
N ALA A 91 -2.07 10.16 19.64
CA ALA A 91 -3.03 9.66 18.67
C ALA A 91 -2.75 8.21 18.28
N VAL A 92 -1.50 7.85 18.01
CA VAL A 92 -1.08 6.46 17.70
C VAL A 92 -1.30 5.54 18.91
N ALA A 93 -0.95 6.00 20.12
CA ALA A 93 -1.19 5.23 21.35
C ALA A 93 -2.68 4.96 21.58
N ALA A 94 -3.54 5.94 21.32
CA ALA A 94 -4.99 5.80 21.42
C ALA A 94 -5.53 4.75 20.41
N LEU A 95 -5.04 4.74 19.16
CA LEU A 95 -5.41 3.74 18.17
C LEU A 95 -4.97 2.32 18.60
N ARG A 96 -3.77 2.19 19.18
CA ARG A 96 -3.28 0.91 19.70
C ARG A 96 -4.05 0.40 20.91
N ALA A 97 -4.57 1.31 21.72
CA ALA A 97 -5.40 0.95 22.88
C ALA A 97 -6.87 0.66 22.51
N ALA A 98 -7.28 0.99 21.27
CA ALA A 98 -8.64 0.76 20.78
C ALA A 98 -8.86 -0.75 20.48
N PRO A 99 -10.13 -1.21 20.40
CA PRO A 99 -10.43 -2.58 19.96
C PRO A 99 -9.76 -2.89 18.60
N GLY A 100 -9.01 -3.98 18.54
CA GLY A 100 -8.25 -4.38 17.35
C GLY A 100 -6.94 -3.63 17.13
N GLY A 101 -6.49 -2.80 18.10
CA GLY A 101 -5.29 -1.97 17.97
C GLY A 101 -4.00 -2.72 17.69
N ASP A 102 -3.92 -4.01 18.03
CA ASP A 102 -2.80 -4.88 17.71
C ASP A 102 -2.63 -5.08 16.18
N ALA A 103 -3.69 -4.89 15.41
CA ALA A 103 -3.64 -4.95 13.95
C ALA A 103 -3.09 -3.68 13.30
N LEU A 104 -2.83 -2.59 14.05
CA LEU A 104 -2.23 -1.37 13.49
C LEU A 104 -0.75 -1.63 13.16
N VAL A 105 -0.43 -1.69 11.86
CA VAL A 105 0.90 -2.03 11.35
C VAL A 105 1.59 -0.86 10.64
N GLY A 106 0.84 0.17 10.28
CA GLY A 106 1.39 1.33 9.57
C GLY A 106 0.45 2.53 9.58
N ILE A 107 0.99 3.65 9.11
CA ILE A 107 0.28 4.91 8.91
C ILE A 107 0.50 5.34 7.46
N ARG A 108 -0.52 5.95 6.86
CA ARG A 108 -0.44 6.57 5.52
C ARG A 108 -1.14 7.92 5.50
N HIS A 109 -0.59 8.84 4.72
CA HIS A 109 -1.25 10.07 4.28
C HIS A 109 -1.23 10.17 2.76
N GLN A 110 -2.26 10.78 2.15
CA GLN A 110 -2.32 11.00 0.70
C GLN A 110 -1.44 12.19 0.29
N VAL A 111 -0.12 12.01 0.36
CA VAL A 111 0.86 13.08 0.12
C VAL A 111 0.75 13.65 -1.30
N HIS A 112 0.36 12.81 -2.27
CA HIS A 112 0.18 13.24 -3.66
C HIS A 112 -0.98 14.23 -3.87
N ASP A 113 -1.88 14.39 -2.90
CA ASP A 113 -2.97 15.37 -2.92
C ASP A 113 -2.57 16.70 -2.26
N GLU A 114 -1.43 16.74 -1.57
CA GLU A 114 -0.93 17.95 -0.95
C GLU A 114 -0.46 18.96 -2.02
N PRO A 115 -0.80 20.25 -1.86
CA PRO A 115 -0.34 21.28 -2.79
C PRO A 115 1.18 21.44 -2.84
N ASP A 116 1.84 21.24 -1.69
CA ASP A 116 3.28 21.38 -1.50
C ASP A 116 3.98 20.04 -1.72
N PRO A 117 4.78 19.87 -2.79
CA PRO A 117 5.51 18.63 -3.02
C PRO A 117 6.56 18.31 -1.95
N ALA A 118 6.93 19.29 -1.12
CA ALA A 118 7.85 19.15 -0.01
C ALA A 118 7.13 18.92 1.34
N TRP A 119 5.83 18.62 1.35
CA TRP A 119 5.01 18.44 2.54
C TRP A 119 5.64 17.49 3.57
N LEU A 120 6.26 16.38 3.13
CA LEU A 120 6.96 15.43 4.00
C LEU A 120 8.15 16.03 4.76
N LEU A 121 8.67 17.19 4.35
CA LEU A 121 9.81 17.85 4.95
C LEU A 121 9.43 18.96 5.92
N ARG A 122 8.15 19.23 6.11
CA ARG A 122 7.67 20.17 7.14
C ARG A 122 8.08 19.68 8.51
N GLY A 123 8.48 20.59 9.38
CA GLY A 123 9.01 20.26 10.70
C GLY A 123 8.05 19.44 11.54
N GLU A 124 6.77 19.84 11.57
CA GLU A 124 5.70 19.14 12.25
C GLU A 124 5.46 17.73 11.68
N VAL A 125 5.51 17.56 10.36
CA VAL A 125 5.33 16.25 9.69
C VAL A 125 6.50 15.33 10.01
N LEU A 126 7.74 15.83 9.99
CA LEU A 126 8.93 15.03 10.37
C LEU A 126 8.86 14.58 11.83
N GLN A 127 8.35 15.44 12.73
CA GLN A 127 8.10 15.05 14.13
C GLN A 127 7.03 13.97 14.23
N GLY A 128 5.93 14.09 13.47
CA GLY A 128 4.90 13.06 13.39
C GLY A 128 5.43 11.72 12.85
N LEU A 129 6.24 11.76 11.80
CA LEU A 129 6.89 10.56 11.25
C LEU A 129 7.87 9.92 12.26
N ALA A 130 8.57 10.72 13.05
CA ALA A 130 9.43 10.21 14.14
C ALA A 130 8.59 9.48 15.20
N ALA A 131 7.42 10.01 15.58
CA ALA A 131 6.50 9.35 16.50
C ALA A 131 5.95 8.02 15.94
N VAL A 132 5.67 7.94 14.62
CA VAL A 132 5.30 6.69 13.93
C VAL A 132 6.44 5.67 14.03
N ALA A 133 7.69 6.10 13.84
CA ALA A 133 8.87 5.24 13.97
C ALA A 133 9.04 4.71 15.41
N GLU A 134 8.93 5.58 16.41
CA GLU A 134 9.00 5.22 17.83
C GLU A 134 7.92 4.20 18.24
N ALA A 135 6.74 4.33 17.62
CA ALA A 135 5.68 3.34 17.76
C ALA A 135 6.00 2.00 17.05
N GLY A 136 7.08 1.89 16.28
CA GLY A 136 7.45 0.68 15.54
C GLY A 136 6.52 0.36 14.37
N LEU A 137 5.81 1.36 13.85
CA LEU A 137 4.93 1.27 12.69
C LEU A 137 5.69 1.57 11.39
N ALA A 138 5.20 1.04 10.27
CA ALA A 138 5.64 1.46 8.95
C ALA A 138 4.94 2.77 8.53
N TYR A 139 5.54 3.49 7.57
CA TYR A 139 4.89 4.61 6.91
C TYR A 139 4.76 4.36 5.41
N ASP A 140 3.52 4.28 4.93
CA ASP A 140 3.23 4.07 3.51
C ASP A 140 3.27 5.41 2.77
N LEU A 141 4.11 5.49 1.73
CA LEU A 141 4.34 6.66 0.89
C LEU A 141 3.40 6.63 -0.31
N LEU A 142 2.24 7.26 -0.20
CA LEU A 142 1.36 7.51 -1.33
C LEU A 142 1.76 8.82 -2.02
N VAL A 143 2.68 8.70 -2.95
CA VAL A 143 3.36 9.81 -3.65
C VAL A 143 3.35 9.60 -5.16
N ARG A 144 3.63 10.65 -5.90
CA ARG A 144 3.93 10.66 -7.33
C ARG A 144 5.38 11.08 -7.56
N GLU A 145 5.79 11.14 -8.80
CA GLU A 145 7.13 11.57 -9.21
C GLU A 145 7.60 12.87 -8.55
N ARG A 146 6.72 13.88 -8.44
CA ARG A 146 7.07 15.21 -7.92
C ARG A 146 7.43 15.21 -6.43
N GLU A 147 6.92 14.24 -5.64
CA GLU A 147 7.19 14.11 -4.21
C GLU A 147 8.38 13.18 -3.89
N LEU A 148 8.88 12.39 -4.84
CA LEU A 148 9.97 11.44 -4.62
C LEU A 148 11.24 12.08 -4.02
N PRO A 149 11.67 13.30 -4.44
CA PRO A 149 12.81 13.96 -3.77
C PRO A 149 12.57 14.24 -2.29
N ALA A 150 11.35 14.66 -1.92
CA ALA A 150 10.99 14.91 -0.52
C ALA A 150 10.88 13.60 0.27
N ALA A 151 10.29 12.56 -0.33
CA ALA A 151 10.21 11.23 0.27
C ALA A 151 11.61 10.67 0.57
N ARG A 152 12.57 10.81 -0.35
CA ARG A 152 13.95 10.42 -0.15
C ARG A 152 14.60 11.20 0.99
N ALA A 153 14.46 12.52 1.01
CA ALA A 153 15.04 13.34 2.06
C ALA A 153 14.42 13.06 3.46
N ALA A 154 13.12 12.71 3.53
CA ALA A 154 12.48 12.27 4.77
C ALA A 154 13.04 10.91 5.22
N ALA A 155 13.17 9.94 4.30
CA ALA A 155 13.72 8.62 4.62
C ALA A 155 15.22 8.66 5.04
N GLU A 156 16.00 9.56 4.46
CA GLU A 156 17.39 9.84 4.89
C GLU A 156 17.46 10.40 6.32
N ARG A 157 16.50 11.26 6.70
CA ARG A 157 16.44 11.88 8.03
C ARG A 157 15.90 10.95 9.12
N LEU A 158 15.12 9.93 8.73
CA LEU A 158 14.46 9.00 9.64
C LEU A 158 14.85 7.54 9.31
N PRO A 159 16.13 7.17 9.43
CA PRO A 159 16.60 5.83 9.03
C PRO A 159 15.98 4.69 9.87
N GLN A 160 15.42 4.99 11.05
CA GLN A 160 14.72 4.04 11.92
C GLN A 160 13.28 3.78 11.50
N LEU A 161 12.67 4.62 10.63
CA LEU A 161 11.33 4.43 10.10
C LEU A 161 11.39 3.56 8.85
N GLY A 162 10.60 2.48 8.81
CA GLY A 162 10.37 1.72 7.59
C GLY A 162 9.39 2.46 6.68
N PHE A 163 9.85 2.84 5.49
CA PHE A 163 8.99 3.44 4.46
C PHE A 163 8.57 2.40 3.42
N VAL A 164 7.32 2.45 3.00
CA VAL A 164 6.75 1.57 1.98
C VAL A 164 6.17 2.42 0.85
N VAL A 165 6.79 2.38 -0.33
CA VAL A 165 6.30 3.13 -1.49
C VAL A 165 5.06 2.45 -2.07
N ASP A 166 3.92 3.11 -2.05
CA ASP A 166 2.70 2.62 -2.68
C ASP A 166 2.78 2.75 -4.21
N HIS A 167 2.31 1.71 -4.92
CA HIS A 167 2.06 1.72 -6.37
C HIS A 167 3.27 2.18 -7.21
N LEU A 168 4.49 1.77 -6.84
CA LEU A 168 5.73 2.21 -7.49
C LEU A 168 5.84 3.75 -7.58
N ALA A 169 5.25 4.52 -6.66
CA ALA A 169 5.11 5.99 -6.74
C ALA A 169 4.34 6.45 -7.99
N LYS A 170 3.34 5.69 -8.43
CA LYS A 170 2.38 6.02 -9.49
C LYS A 170 3.03 6.54 -10.79
N PRO A 171 3.83 5.69 -11.48
CA PRO A 171 4.46 6.06 -12.74
C PRO A 171 3.43 6.39 -13.82
N ARG A 172 3.78 7.26 -14.75
CA ARG A 172 2.91 7.73 -15.84
C ARG A 172 2.83 6.69 -16.96
N ILE A 173 2.23 5.53 -16.65
CA ILE A 173 2.18 4.36 -17.55
C ILE A 173 1.37 4.65 -18.79
N ARG A 174 0.24 5.37 -18.66
CA ARG A 174 -0.63 5.74 -19.78
C ARG A 174 0.10 6.55 -20.85
N GLU A 175 1.02 7.42 -20.44
CA GLU A 175 1.82 8.24 -21.31
C GLU A 175 3.12 7.54 -21.77
N ALA A 176 3.37 6.32 -21.31
CA ALA A 176 4.60 5.57 -21.55
C ALA A 176 5.88 6.33 -21.14
N LEU A 177 5.80 7.16 -20.10
CA LEU A 177 6.91 7.94 -19.58
C LEU A 177 7.60 7.18 -18.43
N VAL A 178 8.90 6.96 -18.60
CA VAL A 178 9.74 6.30 -17.61
C VAL A 178 10.57 7.30 -16.82
N GLU A 179 11.08 8.32 -17.48
CA GLU A 179 11.86 9.39 -16.83
C GLU A 179 10.98 10.64 -16.59
N PRO A 180 11.23 11.40 -15.53
CA PRO A 180 12.30 11.28 -14.52
C PRO A 180 11.96 10.31 -13.34
N TRP A 181 10.77 9.68 -13.33
CA TRP A 181 10.32 8.77 -12.29
C TRP A 181 11.35 7.68 -11.96
N ALA A 182 11.91 7.00 -12.96
CA ALA A 182 12.87 5.91 -12.75
C ALA A 182 14.12 6.37 -12.00
N ARG A 183 14.69 7.52 -12.38
CA ARG A 183 15.85 8.10 -11.72
C ARG A 183 15.58 8.40 -10.24
N GLU A 184 14.44 9.01 -9.94
CA GLU A 184 14.07 9.37 -8.56
C GLU A 184 13.74 8.13 -7.73
N LEU A 185 13.08 7.12 -8.33
CA LEU A 185 12.81 5.85 -7.67
C LEU A 185 14.11 5.10 -7.34
N HIS A 186 15.06 5.05 -8.29
CA HIS A 186 16.39 4.47 -8.03
C HIS A 186 17.14 5.21 -6.92
N ALA A 187 17.02 6.54 -6.85
CA ALA A 187 17.66 7.33 -5.79
C ALA A 187 17.06 7.01 -4.42
N LEU A 188 15.74 6.87 -4.31
CA LEU A 188 15.03 6.48 -3.09
C LEU A 188 15.37 5.02 -2.69
N ALA A 189 15.44 4.10 -3.64
CA ALA A 189 15.72 2.69 -3.41
C ALA A 189 17.11 2.39 -2.84
N ARG A 190 18.05 3.35 -2.91
CA ARG A 190 19.38 3.20 -2.25
C ARG A 190 19.27 3.18 -0.73
N LEU A 191 18.18 3.64 -0.17
CA LEU A 191 17.98 3.69 1.27
C LEU A 191 17.47 2.32 1.76
N PRO A 192 18.14 1.68 2.74
CA PRO A 192 17.80 0.33 3.18
C PRO A 192 16.47 0.26 3.95
N ASN A 193 15.99 1.37 4.47
CA ASN A 193 14.72 1.50 5.18
C ASN A 193 13.52 1.74 4.25
N VAL A 194 13.68 1.58 2.94
CA VAL A 194 12.60 1.77 1.96
C VAL A 194 12.31 0.46 1.23
N THR A 195 11.03 0.10 1.16
CA THR A 195 10.46 -1.00 0.37
C THR A 195 9.43 -0.47 -0.62
N CYS A 196 8.96 -1.27 -1.56
CA CYS A 196 8.07 -0.80 -2.61
C CYS A 196 6.99 -1.83 -2.94
N LYS A 197 5.74 -1.37 -3.12
CA LYS A 197 4.61 -2.22 -3.52
C LYS A 197 4.47 -2.26 -5.04
N VAL A 198 4.46 -3.47 -5.58
CA VAL A 198 3.98 -3.78 -6.92
C VAL A 198 2.45 -3.89 -6.84
N SER A 199 1.79 -2.75 -6.99
CA SER A 199 0.34 -2.58 -6.82
C SER A 199 -0.17 -1.39 -7.63
N GLY A 200 -1.47 -1.28 -7.89
CA GLY A 200 -2.12 -0.10 -8.48
C GLY A 200 -1.68 0.27 -9.91
N LEU A 201 -0.94 -0.59 -10.61
CA LEU A 201 -0.35 -0.25 -11.91
C LEU A 201 -1.40 -0.17 -13.01
N VAL A 202 -2.41 -1.02 -12.95
CA VAL A 202 -3.48 -1.07 -13.95
C VAL A 202 -4.29 0.22 -14.00
N THR A 203 -4.41 0.91 -12.87
CA THR A 203 -5.13 2.18 -12.76
C THR A 203 -4.32 3.38 -13.24
N GLU A 204 -2.99 3.27 -13.28
CA GLU A 204 -2.09 4.27 -13.88
C GLU A 204 -1.91 4.05 -15.40
N ALA A 205 -2.32 2.89 -15.93
CA ALA A 205 -2.37 2.58 -17.35
C ALA A 205 -3.70 3.07 -17.99
N ALA A 206 -3.91 2.76 -19.26
CA ALA A 206 -5.22 2.93 -19.90
C ALA A 206 -6.20 1.90 -19.30
N TRP A 207 -7.32 2.35 -18.74
CA TRP A 207 -8.26 1.43 -18.07
C TRP A 207 -8.86 0.40 -19.02
N ASP A 208 -9.00 0.76 -20.29
CA ASP A 208 -9.42 -0.14 -21.35
C ASP A 208 -8.22 -0.61 -22.16
N GLY A 209 -7.98 -1.91 -22.18
CA GLY A 209 -7.01 -2.53 -23.08
C GLY A 209 -5.54 -2.42 -22.67
N TRP A 210 -5.22 -2.22 -21.37
CA TRP A 210 -3.85 -2.38 -20.88
C TRP A 210 -3.37 -3.83 -21.03
N THR A 211 -2.06 -4.01 -21.06
CA THR A 211 -1.44 -5.34 -21.14
C THR A 211 -0.28 -5.47 -20.15
N PRO A 212 0.07 -6.68 -19.68
CA PRO A 212 1.24 -6.88 -18.84
C PRO A 212 2.53 -6.33 -19.46
N ARG A 213 2.65 -6.35 -20.79
CA ARG A 213 3.80 -5.80 -21.51
C ARG A 213 3.98 -4.29 -21.29
N GLN A 214 2.89 -3.54 -21.16
CA GLN A 214 2.95 -2.09 -20.89
C GLN A 214 3.39 -1.80 -19.45
N LEU A 215 3.06 -2.67 -18.50
CA LEU A 215 3.44 -2.55 -17.09
C LEU A 215 4.87 -3.01 -16.82
N ALA A 216 5.36 -3.98 -17.61
CA ALA A 216 6.63 -4.67 -17.39
C ALA A 216 7.85 -3.74 -17.24
N PRO A 217 8.05 -2.66 -18.04
CA PRO A 217 9.20 -1.78 -17.87
C PRO A 217 9.27 -1.13 -16.48
N TYR A 218 8.14 -0.78 -15.91
CA TYR A 218 8.06 -0.12 -14.59
C TYR A 218 8.37 -1.09 -13.46
N VAL A 219 7.84 -2.31 -13.53
CA VAL A 219 8.15 -3.36 -12.55
C VAL A 219 9.60 -3.82 -12.66
N ALA A 220 10.14 -3.96 -13.88
CA ALA A 220 11.56 -4.27 -14.08
C ALA A 220 12.48 -3.20 -13.49
N THR A 221 12.13 -1.91 -13.67
CA THR A 221 12.85 -0.79 -13.03
C THR A 221 12.81 -0.89 -11.50
N ALA A 222 11.64 -1.17 -10.91
CA ALA A 222 11.52 -1.33 -9.47
C ALA A 222 12.28 -2.57 -8.96
N ALA A 223 12.22 -3.69 -9.69
CA ALA A 223 12.94 -4.91 -9.34
C ALA A 223 14.47 -4.70 -9.36
N ALA A 224 14.96 -3.99 -10.39
CA ALA A 224 16.38 -3.63 -10.47
C ALA A 224 16.82 -2.65 -9.35
N ALA A 225 15.92 -1.74 -8.93
CA ALA A 225 16.22 -0.72 -7.92
C ALA A 225 16.18 -1.29 -6.48
N PHE A 226 15.13 -2.04 -6.14
CA PHE A 226 14.89 -2.52 -4.77
C PHE A 226 15.41 -3.93 -4.50
N GLY A 227 15.55 -4.74 -5.55
CA GLY A 227 15.74 -6.19 -5.41
C GLY A 227 14.48 -6.91 -4.92
N PRO A 228 14.42 -8.25 -5.06
CA PRO A 228 13.22 -9.03 -4.77
C PRO A 228 12.80 -8.97 -3.30
N GLU A 229 13.75 -8.83 -2.37
CA GLU A 229 13.50 -8.83 -0.92
C GLU A 229 12.78 -7.57 -0.42
N ARG A 230 12.76 -6.48 -1.21
CA ARG A 230 12.12 -5.22 -0.84
C ARG A 230 10.92 -4.88 -1.72
N LEU A 231 10.38 -5.86 -2.45
CA LEU A 231 9.13 -5.73 -3.19
C LEU A 231 8.00 -6.44 -2.44
N LEU A 232 6.79 -5.88 -2.50
CA LEU A 232 5.57 -6.45 -1.94
C LEU A 232 4.48 -6.45 -3.00
N PHE A 233 3.68 -7.52 -3.05
CA PHE A 233 2.47 -7.53 -3.87
C PHE A 233 1.31 -6.81 -3.15
N GLY A 234 0.50 -6.07 -3.91
CA GLY A 234 -0.79 -5.53 -3.48
C GLY A 234 -1.76 -5.47 -4.66
N SER A 235 -3.00 -5.87 -4.44
CA SER A 235 -4.02 -5.85 -5.50
C SER A 235 -4.53 -4.46 -5.82
N ASP A 236 -4.51 -3.56 -4.86
CA ASP A 236 -5.22 -2.28 -4.88
C ASP A 236 -6.73 -2.46 -5.10
N TRP A 237 -7.28 -3.60 -4.63
CA TRP A 237 -8.71 -3.87 -4.70
C TRP A 237 -9.47 -3.03 -3.65
N PRO A 238 -10.64 -2.49 -3.96
CA PRO A 238 -11.38 -2.61 -5.19
C PRO A 238 -11.05 -1.53 -6.24
N VAL A 239 -10.08 -0.64 -6.01
CA VAL A 239 -9.69 0.41 -6.97
C VAL A 239 -9.25 -0.20 -8.30
N CYS A 240 -8.57 -1.34 -8.28
CA CYS A 240 -8.15 -2.05 -9.50
C CYS A 240 -9.32 -2.43 -10.43
N LEU A 241 -10.55 -2.55 -9.92
CA LEU A 241 -11.76 -2.83 -10.71
C LEU A 241 -12.09 -1.74 -11.74
N LEU A 242 -11.45 -0.56 -11.66
CA LEU A 242 -11.51 0.46 -12.72
C LEU A 242 -10.96 -0.05 -14.05
N ALA A 243 -9.99 -0.96 -14.00
CA ALA A 243 -9.25 -1.41 -15.18
C ALA A 243 -9.22 -2.94 -15.32
N SER A 244 -9.47 -3.71 -14.25
CA SER A 244 -9.43 -5.18 -14.28
C SER A 244 -10.01 -5.81 -13.01
N ASP A 245 -10.26 -7.11 -13.04
CA ASP A 245 -10.62 -7.88 -11.84
C ASP A 245 -9.38 -8.29 -11.02
N TYR A 246 -9.63 -8.80 -9.82
CA TYR A 246 -8.59 -9.24 -8.88
C TYR A 246 -7.70 -10.34 -9.47
N ALA A 247 -8.31 -11.34 -10.11
CA ALA A 247 -7.61 -12.49 -10.68
C ALA A 247 -6.61 -12.06 -11.76
N THR A 248 -7.06 -11.16 -12.64
CA THR A 248 -6.25 -10.64 -13.74
C THR A 248 -5.09 -9.78 -13.23
N VAL A 249 -5.32 -8.95 -12.21
CA VAL A 249 -4.25 -8.15 -11.57
C VAL A 249 -3.19 -9.05 -10.94
N LEU A 250 -3.61 -10.09 -10.21
CA LEU A 250 -2.69 -11.05 -9.61
C LEU A 250 -1.87 -11.80 -10.68
N ALA A 251 -2.55 -12.34 -11.71
CA ALA A 251 -1.88 -13.06 -12.79
C ALA A 251 -0.89 -12.16 -13.57
N ALA A 252 -1.27 -10.91 -13.81
CA ALA A 252 -0.37 -9.94 -14.43
C ALA A 252 0.87 -9.66 -13.58
N ALA A 253 0.70 -9.52 -12.25
CA ALA A 253 1.83 -9.33 -11.34
C ALA A 253 2.78 -10.55 -11.36
N GLU A 254 2.24 -11.78 -11.35
CA GLU A 254 3.03 -13.01 -11.47
C GLU A 254 3.83 -13.04 -12.78
N GLU A 255 3.17 -12.80 -13.92
CA GLU A 255 3.81 -12.78 -15.24
C GLU A 255 4.91 -11.72 -15.33
N ILE A 256 4.64 -10.50 -14.83
CA ILE A 256 5.57 -9.39 -14.96
C ILE A 256 6.82 -9.60 -14.08
N LEU A 257 6.66 -10.12 -12.86
CA LEU A 257 7.79 -10.41 -11.97
C LEU A 257 8.66 -11.54 -12.53
N GLU A 258 8.06 -12.56 -13.15
CA GLU A 258 8.78 -13.60 -13.87
C GLU A 258 9.57 -13.03 -15.06
N ARG A 259 8.94 -12.17 -15.87
CA ARG A 259 9.60 -11.44 -16.96
C ARG A 259 10.72 -10.51 -16.51
N ALA A 260 10.61 -9.95 -15.28
CA ALA A 260 11.68 -9.16 -14.66
C ALA A 260 12.85 -10.02 -14.16
N GLY A 261 12.77 -11.35 -14.31
CA GLY A 261 13.86 -12.29 -14.02
C GLY A 261 13.85 -12.83 -12.59
N LEU A 262 12.78 -12.59 -11.80
CA LEU A 262 12.67 -13.15 -10.46
C LEU A 262 12.41 -14.66 -10.53
N ASP A 263 13.18 -15.41 -9.77
CA ASP A 263 12.95 -16.85 -9.64
C ASP A 263 11.70 -17.15 -8.77
N THR A 264 11.35 -18.44 -8.62
CA THR A 264 10.15 -18.84 -7.86
C THR A 264 10.24 -18.46 -6.40
N ALA A 265 11.40 -18.58 -5.75
CA ALA A 265 11.57 -18.25 -4.33
C ALA A 265 11.47 -16.73 -4.10
N GLU A 266 12.04 -15.95 -5.02
CA GLU A 266 11.96 -14.50 -5.01
C GLU A 266 10.52 -14.01 -5.21
N ARG A 267 9.78 -14.59 -6.17
CA ARG A 267 8.35 -14.27 -6.35
C ARG A 267 7.53 -14.65 -5.11
N ASP A 268 7.78 -15.82 -4.52
CA ASP A 268 7.14 -16.24 -3.27
C ASP A 268 7.40 -15.25 -2.13
N ALA A 269 8.60 -14.67 -2.05
CA ALA A 269 8.89 -13.63 -1.08
C ALA A 269 8.08 -12.35 -1.32
N VAL A 270 7.96 -11.91 -2.58
CA VAL A 270 7.14 -10.74 -2.98
C VAL A 270 5.67 -10.95 -2.65
N PHE A 271 5.13 -12.16 -2.92
CA PHE A 271 3.72 -12.50 -2.66
C PHE A 271 3.43 -12.88 -1.21
N GLY A 272 4.40 -12.82 -0.28
CA GLY A 272 4.11 -13.20 1.10
C GLY A 272 5.13 -12.77 2.13
N ALA A 273 6.32 -13.37 2.15
CA ALA A 273 7.29 -13.21 3.24
C ALA A 273 7.71 -11.76 3.47
N ASN A 274 7.87 -10.98 2.41
CA ASN A 274 8.27 -9.58 2.51
C ASN A 274 7.22 -8.73 3.24
N ALA A 275 5.93 -8.90 2.90
CA ALA A 275 4.85 -8.17 3.56
C ALA A 275 4.75 -8.54 5.05
N ARG A 276 4.87 -9.83 5.39
CA ARG A 276 4.91 -10.27 6.79
C ARG A 276 6.05 -9.64 7.57
N ARG A 277 7.24 -9.60 6.99
CA ARG A 277 8.42 -8.96 7.61
C ARG A 277 8.25 -7.45 7.79
N VAL A 278 7.82 -6.75 6.72
CA VAL A 278 7.70 -5.28 6.71
C VAL A 278 6.64 -4.81 7.70
N TYR A 279 5.47 -5.43 7.69
CA TYR A 279 4.34 -5.06 8.54
C TYR A 279 4.27 -5.87 9.84
N ARG A 280 5.23 -6.79 10.08
CA ARG A 280 5.25 -7.66 11.27
C ARG A 280 3.93 -8.39 11.48
N LEU A 281 3.36 -8.90 10.37
CA LEU A 281 2.09 -9.60 10.45
C LEU A 281 2.22 -10.90 11.27
N PRO A 282 1.17 -11.29 12.00
CA PRO A 282 1.15 -12.55 12.72
C PRO A 282 1.29 -13.73 11.74
N GLU A 283 1.75 -14.89 12.25
CA GLU A 283 1.72 -16.11 11.44
C GLU A 283 0.27 -16.42 11.04
N PRO A 284 0.05 -16.86 9.78
CA PRO A 284 -1.29 -17.23 9.35
C PRO A 284 -1.83 -18.37 10.24
N THR A 285 -3.02 -18.17 10.77
CA THR A 285 -3.74 -19.28 11.41
C THR A 285 -4.25 -20.21 10.32
N ASP A 286 -3.87 -21.48 10.36
CA ASP A 286 -4.45 -22.51 9.49
C ASP A 286 -5.94 -22.62 9.78
N HIS A 287 -6.75 -21.86 9.06
CA HIS A 287 -8.19 -22.11 9.02
C HIS A 287 -8.39 -23.39 8.19
N HIS A 288 -8.24 -24.54 8.82
CA HIS A 288 -8.79 -25.78 8.27
C HIS A 288 -10.30 -25.59 8.21
N GLY A 289 -10.82 -25.40 6.99
CA GLY A 289 -12.24 -25.36 6.74
C GLY A 289 -12.88 -26.62 7.32
N GLY A 290 -13.75 -26.41 8.30
CA GLY A 290 -14.67 -27.42 8.79
C GLY A 290 -15.88 -27.52 7.86
#